data_4540ab2b35bdeb90f329a8afc299c321
#
_entry.id   4540ab2b35bdeb90f329a8afc299c321
#
_cell.length_a   1.000
_cell.length_b   1.000
_cell.length_c   1.000
_cell.angle_alpha   90.00
_cell.angle_beta   90.00
_cell.angle_gamma   90.00
#
_symmetry.space_group_name_H-M   'P 1'
#
loop_
_entity.id
_entity.type
_entity.pdbx_description
1 polymer ?
#
loop_
_entity_poly.entity_id
_entity_poly.type
_entity_poly.pdbx_seq_one_letter_code
_entity_poly.pdbx_strand_id
1 'polypeptide(L)'
;VTNSKSLAISNKDLNTAALTAGGIVNTESEFDFRVTAKTSFSTPAIELKSAIVTAKMKPYQVDYPDFFLVGAASAVSWNASGSQKLYKHDNISEIYTYLQPENFRFLGQQDWNTLNYSIDDSRTDAEKRYFKTVSSNVEFGDHENMKFTGTAGIYHVVINADFGVKSLTATATSGVWD
;
A
#
# COMPACT_ATOMS: atom_id res chain seq x y z
N VAL A 1 -29.13 5.98 -4.50
CA VAL A 1 -29.71 6.62 -3.30
C VAL A 1 -29.57 5.61 -2.17
N THR A 2 -28.69 5.87 -1.21
CA THR A 2 -28.56 5.04 -0.02
C THR A 2 -29.61 5.51 1.00
N ASN A 3 -30.47 4.61 1.46
CA ASN A 3 -31.38 4.85 2.57
C ASN A 3 -30.69 4.73 3.94
N SER A 4 -29.37 4.71 3.97
CA SER A 4 -28.60 4.64 5.20
C SER A 4 -28.61 5.99 5.91
N LYS A 5 -29.00 5.99 7.18
CA LYS A 5 -28.95 7.17 8.07
C LYS A 5 -27.59 7.34 8.74
N SER A 6 -26.61 6.51 8.40
CA SER A 6 -25.25 6.54 8.94
C SER A 6 -24.22 6.42 7.82
N LEU A 7 -23.09 7.13 7.97
CA LEU A 7 -21.91 7.04 7.12
C LEU A 7 -20.74 6.60 7.99
N ALA A 8 -20.12 5.48 7.64
CA ALA A 8 -18.85 5.08 8.23
C ALA A 8 -17.70 5.68 7.40
N ILE A 9 -16.81 6.39 8.06
CA ILE A 9 -15.59 6.96 7.46
C ILE A 9 -14.40 6.19 8.04
N SER A 10 -13.46 5.77 7.21
CA SER A 10 -12.25 5.11 7.71
C SER A 10 -11.37 6.10 8.49
N ASN A 11 -10.59 5.61 9.46
CA ASN A 11 -9.63 6.45 10.19
C ASN A 11 -8.63 7.12 9.25
N LYS A 12 -8.24 6.47 8.16
CA LYS A 12 -7.36 7.00 7.14
C LYS A 12 -7.99 8.19 6.41
N ASP A 13 -9.22 8.04 5.91
CA ASP A 13 -9.90 9.10 5.17
C ASP A 13 -10.15 10.31 6.07
N LEU A 14 -10.51 10.06 7.34
CA LEU A 14 -10.69 11.09 8.33
C LEU A 14 -9.37 11.82 8.63
N ASN A 15 -8.26 11.09 8.78
CA ASN A 15 -6.93 11.66 8.96
C ASN A 15 -6.49 12.50 7.76
N THR A 16 -6.70 11.99 6.55
CA THR A 16 -6.40 12.72 5.30
C THR A 16 -7.22 14.00 5.19
N ALA A 17 -8.51 13.95 5.51
CA ALA A 17 -9.36 15.13 5.52
C ALA A 17 -8.90 16.18 6.54
N ALA A 18 -8.50 15.76 7.74
CA ALA A 18 -7.99 16.63 8.78
C ALA A 18 -6.68 17.33 8.36
N LEU A 19 -5.75 16.60 7.75
CA LEU A 19 -4.50 17.16 7.22
C LEU A 19 -4.77 18.16 6.08
N THR A 20 -5.70 17.83 5.17
CA THR A 20 -6.12 18.71 4.08
C THR A 20 -6.79 19.99 4.59
N ALA A 21 -7.51 19.91 5.71
CA ALA A 21 -8.11 21.07 6.38
C ALA A 21 -7.11 21.92 7.18
N GLY A 22 -5.81 21.61 7.12
CA GLY A 22 -4.75 22.36 7.78
C GLY A 22 -4.35 21.84 9.16
N GLY A 23 -4.80 20.63 9.53
CA GLY A 23 -4.35 19.96 10.75
C GLY A 23 -2.86 19.70 10.74
N ILE A 24 -2.22 19.85 11.89
CA ILE A 24 -0.78 19.61 12.05
C ILE A 24 -0.56 18.22 12.64
N VAL A 25 0.33 17.44 12.04
CA VAL A 25 0.70 16.08 12.52
C VAL A 25 1.05 16.13 14.00
N ASN A 26 0.50 15.18 14.76
CA ASN A 26 0.70 15.02 16.21
C ASN A 26 0.22 16.19 17.08
N THR A 27 -0.57 17.13 16.54
CA THR A 27 -1.16 18.26 17.27
C THR A 27 -2.69 18.12 17.32
N GLU A 28 -3.27 18.14 18.51
CA GLU A 28 -4.72 18.14 18.67
C GLU A 28 -5.31 19.47 18.19
N SER A 29 -6.33 19.39 17.33
CA SER A 29 -7.05 20.53 16.78
C SER A 29 -8.54 20.24 16.70
N GLU A 30 -9.38 21.27 16.66
CA GLU A 30 -10.80 21.15 16.46
C GLU A 30 -11.13 21.21 14.96
N PHE A 31 -12.03 20.33 14.53
CA PHE A 31 -12.49 20.23 13.14
C PHE A 31 -14.02 20.28 13.10
N ASP A 32 -14.54 21.03 12.16
CA ASP A 32 -15.95 21.18 11.91
C ASP A 32 -16.41 20.23 10.81
N PHE A 33 -17.43 19.44 11.12
CA PHE A 33 -18.02 18.46 10.20
C PHE A 33 -19.41 18.90 9.80
N ARG A 34 -19.74 18.71 8.52
CA ARG A 34 -21.06 18.98 7.97
C ARG A 34 -21.42 17.96 6.90
N VAL A 35 -22.66 17.53 6.87
CA VAL A 35 -23.23 16.78 5.75
C VAL A 35 -23.88 17.76 4.78
N THR A 36 -23.56 17.63 3.49
CA THR A 36 -24.20 18.36 2.41
C THR A 36 -24.92 17.35 1.50
N ALA A 37 -26.22 17.51 1.34
CA ALA A 37 -27.02 16.73 0.39
C ALA A 37 -27.39 17.60 -0.82
N LYS A 38 -27.23 17.06 -2.02
CA LYS A 38 -27.59 17.73 -3.29
C LYS A 38 -28.55 16.87 -4.09
N THR A 39 -29.55 17.50 -4.70
CA THR A 39 -30.40 16.80 -5.67
C THR A 39 -29.64 16.60 -6.99
N SER A 40 -29.78 15.42 -7.60
CA SER A 40 -29.14 15.09 -8.89
C SER A 40 -30.02 15.39 -10.13
N PHE A 41 -31.29 15.78 -9.90
CA PHE A 41 -32.32 15.88 -10.95
C PHE A 41 -33.01 17.23 -11.02
N SER A 42 -32.47 18.27 -10.38
CA SER A 42 -32.99 19.63 -10.48
C SER A 42 -31.93 20.60 -10.98
N THR A 43 -32.35 21.58 -11.80
CA THR A 43 -31.48 22.67 -12.24
C THR A 43 -32.17 24.00 -11.93
N PRO A 44 -31.60 24.81 -10.98
CA PRO A 44 -30.38 24.55 -10.21
C PRO A 44 -30.57 23.42 -9.17
N ALA A 45 -29.47 22.74 -8.82
CA ALA A 45 -29.47 21.72 -7.78
C ALA A 45 -29.84 22.31 -6.42
N ILE A 46 -30.75 21.67 -5.70
CA ILE A 46 -31.09 22.05 -4.34
C ILE A 46 -30.03 21.48 -3.39
N GLU A 47 -29.41 22.32 -2.61
CA GLU A 47 -28.39 21.95 -1.62
C GLU A 47 -28.94 22.15 -0.19
N LEU A 48 -28.89 21.08 0.60
CA LEU A 48 -29.26 21.09 2.02
C LEU A 48 -28.01 20.80 2.86
N LYS A 49 -27.78 21.55 3.92
CA LYS A 49 -26.67 21.42 4.83
C LYS A 49 -27.15 21.11 6.24
N SER A 50 -26.49 20.14 6.90
CA SER A 50 -26.73 19.88 8.32
C SER A 50 -26.20 21.02 9.21
N ALA A 51 -26.56 20.99 10.49
CA ALA A 51 -25.78 21.70 11.51
C ALA A 51 -24.32 21.25 11.49
N ILE A 52 -23.44 22.13 11.99
CA ILE A 52 -22.02 21.81 12.19
C ILE A 52 -21.88 20.97 13.47
N VAL A 53 -21.02 19.96 13.42
CA VAL A 53 -20.57 19.19 14.59
C VAL A 53 -19.06 19.36 14.68
N THR A 54 -18.59 19.89 15.80
CA THR A 54 -17.15 20.06 16.07
C THR A 54 -16.62 18.85 16.83
N ALA A 55 -15.48 18.32 16.40
CA ALA A 55 -14.77 17.24 17.09
C ALA A 55 -13.28 17.51 17.15
N LYS A 56 -12.65 17.07 18.25
CA LYS A 56 -11.19 17.12 18.41
C LYS A 56 -10.54 15.92 17.76
N MET A 57 -9.50 16.18 16.99
CA MET A 57 -8.71 15.15 16.34
C MET A 57 -7.23 15.50 16.42
N LYS A 58 -6.40 14.44 16.52
CA LYS A 58 -4.95 14.54 16.45
C LYS A 58 -4.50 13.83 15.19
N PRO A 59 -4.27 14.55 14.07
CA PRO A 59 -3.78 13.93 12.84
C PRO A 59 -2.44 13.24 13.05
N TYR A 60 -2.22 12.13 12.34
CA TYR A 60 -0.99 11.36 12.42
C TYR A 60 -0.33 11.27 11.05
N GLN A 61 1.01 11.14 11.06
CA GLN A 61 1.76 10.85 9.84
C GLN A 61 1.65 9.36 9.53
N VAL A 62 1.39 9.06 8.27
CA VAL A 62 1.42 7.69 7.78
C VAL A 62 2.82 7.43 7.23
N ASP A 63 3.61 6.63 7.95
CA ASP A 63 4.89 6.14 7.46
C ASP A 63 4.68 4.79 6.79
N TYR A 64 4.98 4.75 5.49
CA TYR A 64 5.00 3.50 4.75
C TYR A 64 6.39 2.87 4.82
N PRO A 65 6.49 1.53 4.89
CA PRO A 65 7.78 0.85 4.98
C PRO A 65 8.62 1.07 3.73
N ASP A 66 9.93 0.98 3.88
CA ASP A 66 10.84 0.74 2.75
C ASP A 66 10.81 -0.74 2.39
N PHE A 67 11.01 -1.04 1.11
CA PHE A 67 11.06 -2.41 0.61
C PHE A 67 12.37 -2.65 -0.12
N PHE A 68 12.99 -3.79 0.17
CA PHE A 68 14.25 -4.24 -0.41
C PHE A 68 14.06 -5.65 -0.98
N LEU A 69 14.12 -5.80 -2.28
CA LEU A 69 13.94 -7.07 -2.97
C LEU A 69 15.18 -7.96 -2.78
N VAL A 70 14.96 -9.20 -2.36
CA VAL A 70 15.99 -10.22 -2.18
C VAL A 70 15.42 -11.60 -2.54
N GLY A 71 16.27 -12.49 -2.99
CA GLY A 71 15.90 -13.89 -3.29
C GLY A 71 16.43 -14.38 -4.63
N ALA A 72 16.41 -15.67 -4.82
CA ALA A 72 16.91 -16.33 -6.03
C ALA A 72 16.18 -15.87 -7.31
N ALA A 73 14.95 -15.36 -7.17
CA ALA A 73 14.22 -14.76 -8.29
C ALA A 73 14.87 -13.47 -8.82
N SER A 74 15.67 -12.77 -8.03
CA SER A 74 16.29 -11.50 -8.39
C SER A 74 17.78 -11.64 -8.72
N ALA A 75 18.34 -10.63 -9.39
CA ALA A 75 19.76 -10.62 -9.76
C ALA A 75 20.73 -10.63 -8.55
N VAL A 76 20.26 -10.20 -7.36
CA VAL A 76 21.06 -10.15 -6.14
C VAL A 76 21.03 -11.45 -5.34
N SER A 77 20.20 -12.42 -5.74
CA SER A 77 19.99 -13.67 -5.02
C SER A 77 19.73 -13.43 -3.51
N TRP A 78 20.18 -14.31 -2.63
CA TRP A 78 19.98 -14.20 -1.17
C TRP A 78 21.06 -13.35 -0.50
N ASN A 79 21.36 -12.18 -1.04
CA ASN A 79 22.31 -11.22 -0.49
C ASN A 79 21.56 -10.02 0.12
N ALA A 80 21.30 -10.05 1.44
CA ALA A 80 20.53 -9.01 2.11
C ALA A 80 21.22 -7.63 2.05
N SER A 81 22.53 -7.57 2.22
CA SER A 81 23.27 -6.30 2.14
C SER A 81 23.33 -5.69 0.73
N GLY A 82 23.14 -6.51 -0.29
CA GLY A 82 23.01 -6.11 -1.69
C GLY A 82 21.58 -6.06 -2.19
N SER A 83 20.57 -6.22 -1.32
CA SER A 83 19.16 -6.22 -1.72
C SER A 83 18.78 -4.92 -2.42
N GLN A 84 17.90 -5.03 -3.42
CA GLN A 84 17.53 -3.93 -4.29
C GLN A 84 16.44 -3.07 -3.63
N LYS A 85 16.79 -1.84 -3.24
CA LYS A 85 15.81 -0.89 -2.70
C LYS A 85 14.84 -0.44 -3.78
N LEU A 86 13.53 -0.52 -3.48
CA LEU A 86 12.49 0.06 -4.32
C LEU A 86 12.48 1.59 -4.15
N TYR A 87 12.25 2.31 -5.25
CA TYR A 87 11.96 3.74 -5.20
C TYR A 87 10.60 3.96 -4.55
N LYS A 88 10.58 4.71 -3.44
CA LYS A 88 9.37 5.00 -2.68
C LYS A 88 8.90 6.43 -2.93
N HIS A 89 7.63 6.56 -3.27
CA HIS A 89 6.92 7.83 -3.32
C HIS A 89 5.55 7.67 -2.68
N ASP A 90 5.39 8.25 -1.50
CA ASP A 90 4.20 8.11 -0.67
C ASP A 90 3.90 6.63 -0.34
N ASN A 91 2.72 6.12 -0.66
CA ASN A 91 2.31 4.73 -0.42
C ASN A 91 2.73 3.75 -1.53
N ILE A 92 3.38 4.22 -2.57
CA ILE A 92 3.86 3.39 -3.68
C ILE A 92 5.36 3.20 -3.57
N SER A 93 5.81 1.96 -3.76
CA SER A 93 7.22 1.63 -3.94
C SER A 93 7.39 0.79 -5.19
N GLU A 94 8.35 1.12 -6.03
CA GLU A 94 8.49 0.48 -7.33
C GLU A 94 9.95 0.29 -7.76
N ILE A 95 10.18 -0.69 -8.64
CA ILE A 95 11.48 -0.95 -9.26
C ILE A 95 11.29 -1.65 -10.60
N TYR A 96 12.16 -1.35 -11.56
CA TYR A 96 12.36 -2.18 -12.74
C TYR A 96 13.54 -3.11 -12.49
N THR A 97 13.31 -4.42 -12.55
CA THR A 97 14.32 -5.41 -12.20
C THR A 97 14.15 -6.71 -12.95
N TYR A 98 15.24 -7.47 -13.09
CA TYR A 98 15.18 -8.83 -13.61
C TYR A 98 14.54 -9.76 -12.58
N LEU A 99 13.58 -10.58 -13.04
CA LEU A 99 12.99 -11.66 -12.27
C LEU A 99 13.04 -12.97 -13.07
N GLN A 100 13.23 -14.09 -12.36
CA GLN A 100 13.18 -15.45 -12.88
C GLN A 100 12.34 -16.35 -11.96
N PRO A 101 11.84 -17.53 -12.46
CA PRO A 101 10.99 -18.44 -11.70
C PRO A 101 11.70 -19.06 -10.49
N GLU A 102 11.77 -18.32 -9.38
CA GLU A 102 12.44 -18.72 -8.15
C GLU A 102 11.81 -18.00 -6.94
N ASN A 103 12.28 -18.35 -5.73
CA ASN A 103 11.81 -17.73 -4.49
C ASN A 103 12.42 -16.35 -4.25
N PHE A 104 11.62 -15.48 -3.63
CA PHE A 104 12.02 -14.13 -3.21
C PHE A 104 11.18 -13.65 -2.03
N ARG A 105 11.59 -12.54 -1.43
CA ARG A 105 10.81 -11.77 -0.46
C ARG A 105 11.24 -10.31 -0.48
N PHE A 106 10.55 -9.50 0.30
CA PHE A 106 11.00 -8.14 0.59
C PHE A 106 11.48 -8.04 2.02
N LEU A 107 12.58 -7.32 2.22
CA LEU A 107 13.07 -6.91 3.54
C LEU A 107 12.66 -5.47 3.79
N GLY A 108 12.57 -5.07 5.06
CA GLY A 108 12.38 -3.66 5.46
C GLY A 108 13.70 -2.91 5.67
N GLN A 109 14.83 -3.61 5.53
CA GLN A 109 16.21 -3.11 5.71
C GLN A 109 17.18 -3.96 4.88
N GLN A 110 18.42 -3.49 4.71
CA GLN A 110 19.45 -4.23 3.95
C GLN A 110 20.26 -5.20 4.83
N ASP A 111 19.55 -5.99 5.64
CA ASP A 111 20.12 -7.06 6.45
C ASP A 111 19.08 -8.15 6.73
N TRP A 112 19.46 -9.24 7.44
CA TRP A 112 18.57 -10.35 7.79
C TRP A 112 17.82 -10.14 9.11
N ASN A 113 17.62 -8.90 9.55
CA ASN A 113 16.83 -8.59 10.73
C ASN A 113 15.33 -8.77 10.48
N THR A 114 14.51 -8.39 11.46
CA THR A 114 13.14 -8.86 11.61
C THR A 114 12.11 -8.37 10.60
N LEU A 115 12.35 -7.25 9.90
CA LEU A 115 11.34 -6.70 8.99
C LEU A 115 11.40 -7.41 7.63
N ASN A 116 10.52 -8.39 7.46
CA ASN A 116 10.31 -9.10 6.21
C ASN A 116 8.85 -8.98 5.79
N TYR A 117 8.60 -8.98 4.49
CA TYR A 117 7.26 -8.83 3.92
C TYR A 117 7.02 -9.91 2.87
N SER A 118 5.94 -10.65 3.04
CA SER A 118 5.49 -11.70 2.15
C SER A 118 3.97 -11.69 2.00
N ILE A 119 3.42 -12.69 1.35
CA ILE A 119 1.98 -12.83 1.14
C ILE A 119 1.24 -13.00 2.47
N ASP A 120 0.10 -12.34 2.64
CA ASP A 120 -0.80 -12.49 3.79
C ASP A 120 -1.66 -13.75 3.62
N ASP A 121 -1.06 -14.89 3.93
CA ASP A 121 -1.63 -16.23 3.75
C ASP A 121 -1.36 -17.05 5.03
N SER A 122 -2.27 -17.95 5.38
CA SER A 122 -2.13 -18.81 6.55
C SER A 122 -0.89 -19.74 6.52
N ARG A 123 -0.28 -19.92 5.36
CA ARG A 123 0.95 -20.69 5.15
C ARG A 123 2.22 -19.87 5.40
N THR A 124 2.13 -18.56 5.36
CA THR A 124 3.25 -17.65 5.63
C THR A 124 3.41 -17.44 7.14
N ASP A 125 4.63 -17.30 7.63
CA ASP A 125 4.90 -16.95 9.03
C ASP A 125 4.16 -15.65 9.40
N ALA A 126 3.46 -15.66 10.53
CA ALA A 126 2.48 -14.63 10.87
C ALA A 126 3.07 -13.20 10.89
N GLU A 127 4.31 -13.05 11.36
CA GLU A 127 5.02 -11.78 11.42
C GLU A 127 5.50 -11.28 10.04
N LYS A 128 5.49 -12.12 9.02
CA LYS A 128 5.88 -11.79 7.64
C LYS A 128 4.68 -11.48 6.75
N ARG A 129 3.45 -11.73 7.21
CA ARG A 129 2.23 -11.52 6.42
C ARG A 129 2.00 -10.05 6.15
N TYR A 130 2.00 -9.68 4.89
CA TYR A 130 1.84 -8.28 4.51
C TYR A 130 0.94 -8.06 3.30
N PHE A 131 1.23 -8.73 2.14
CA PHE A 131 0.52 -8.50 0.90
C PHE A 131 -0.82 -9.22 0.87
N LYS A 132 -1.92 -8.47 0.87
CA LYS A 132 -3.30 -9.00 0.78
C LYS A 132 -3.65 -9.48 -0.62
N THR A 133 -3.04 -8.88 -1.62
CA THR A 133 -3.21 -9.26 -3.03
C THR A 133 -1.86 -9.25 -3.74
N VAL A 134 -1.65 -10.25 -4.58
CA VAL A 134 -0.46 -10.35 -5.43
C VAL A 134 -0.89 -10.63 -6.86
N SER A 135 -0.05 -10.26 -7.84
CA SER A 135 -0.30 -10.58 -9.25
C SER A 135 -0.22 -12.09 -9.51
N SER A 136 -0.87 -12.55 -10.59
CA SER A 136 -1.03 -13.97 -10.93
C SER A 136 0.28 -14.73 -11.15
N ASN A 137 1.39 -14.04 -11.36
CA ASN A 137 2.74 -14.59 -11.49
C ASN A 137 3.56 -14.56 -10.19
N VAL A 138 2.89 -14.31 -9.06
CA VAL A 138 3.46 -14.37 -7.71
C VAL A 138 2.56 -15.29 -6.87
N GLU A 139 3.15 -16.26 -6.21
CA GLU A 139 2.43 -17.19 -5.33
C GLU A 139 3.21 -17.42 -4.03
N PHE A 140 2.61 -18.18 -3.11
CA PHE A 140 3.30 -18.65 -1.93
C PHE A 140 4.46 -19.58 -2.34
N GLY A 141 5.63 -19.31 -1.79
CA GLY A 141 6.82 -20.16 -1.97
C GLY A 141 6.96 -21.16 -0.82
N ASP A 142 7.69 -20.76 0.22
CA ASP A 142 7.87 -21.54 1.44
C ASP A 142 8.03 -20.59 2.64
N HIS A 143 7.55 -21.00 3.82
CA HIS A 143 7.64 -20.24 5.08
C HIS A 143 7.27 -18.75 4.94
N GLU A 144 8.25 -17.90 4.77
CA GLU A 144 8.12 -16.46 4.58
C GLU A 144 8.42 -16.00 3.15
N ASN A 145 8.68 -16.92 2.22
CA ASN A 145 9.02 -16.57 0.85
C ASN A 145 7.78 -16.58 -0.05
N MET A 146 7.80 -15.69 -1.01
CA MET A 146 6.99 -15.75 -2.22
C MET A 146 7.79 -16.45 -3.32
N LYS A 147 7.09 -16.97 -4.33
CA LYS A 147 7.68 -17.52 -5.54
C LYS A 147 7.20 -16.73 -6.75
N PHE A 148 8.13 -16.31 -7.56
CA PHE A 148 7.81 -15.78 -8.88
C PHE A 148 7.66 -16.95 -9.86
N THR A 149 6.58 -16.97 -10.65
CA THR A 149 6.23 -18.04 -11.58
C THR A 149 6.17 -17.59 -13.04
N GLY A 150 6.46 -16.30 -13.30
CA GLY A 150 6.51 -15.74 -14.65
C GLY A 150 7.75 -16.18 -15.43
N THR A 151 7.78 -15.87 -16.70
CA THR A 151 8.98 -16.08 -17.55
C THR A 151 10.11 -15.16 -17.11
N ALA A 152 11.35 -15.65 -17.16
CA ALA A 152 12.52 -14.83 -16.83
C ALA A 152 12.61 -13.60 -17.74
N GLY A 153 12.83 -12.42 -17.16
CA GLY A 153 12.85 -11.15 -17.88
C GLY A 153 12.84 -9.92 -16.98
N ILE A 154 12.71 -8.76 -17.58
CA ILE A 154 12.59 -7.48 -16.85
C ILE A 154 11.12 -7.22 -16.51
N TYR A 155 10.89 -6.89 -15.24
CA TYR A 155 9.57 -6.61 -14.68
C TYR A 155 9.52 -5.25 -14.00
N HIS A 156 8.40 -4.55 -14.17
CA HIS A 156 8.01 -3.46 -13.31
C HIS A 156 7.31 -4.03 -12.10
N VAL A 157 7.97 -3.97 -10.95
CA VAL A 157 7.46 -4.42 -9.66
C VAL A 157 6.94 -3.23 -8.91
N VAL A 158 5.68 -3.26 -8.50
CA VAL A 158 5.02 -2.17 -7.78
C VAL A 158 4.38 -2.71 -6.51
N ILE A 159 4.65 -2.04 -5.40
CA ILE A 159 3.99 -2.27 -4.10
C ILE A 159 3.12 -1.07 -3.78
N ASN A 160 1.84 -1.31 -3.53
CA ASN A 160 0.97 -0.33 -2.89
C ASN A 160 0.87 -0.67 -1.40
N ALA A 161 1.53 0.12 -0.57
CA ALA A 161 1.62 -0.09 0.88
C ALA A 161 0.42 0.47 1.67
N ASP A 162 -0.58 1.04 0.99
CA ASP A 162 -1.81 1.50 1.63
C ASP A 162 -2.43 0.40 2.50
N PHE A 163 -2.79 0.72 3.76
CA PHE A 163 -3.31 -0.25 4.73
C PHE A 163 -4.54 -1.03 4.25
N GLY A 164 -5.39 -0.40 3.42
CA GLY A 164 -6.57 -1.04 2.83
C GLY A 164 -6.23 -1.92 1.63
N VAL A 165 -5.11 -1.70 0.98
CA VAL A 165 -4.71 -2.33 -0.29
C VAL A 165 -3.62 -3.38 -0.08
N LYS A 166 -2.43 -3.00 0.35
CA LYS A 166 -1.26 -3.87 0.56
C LYS A 166 -1.08 -4.87 -0.59
N SER A 167 -0.89 -4.34 -1.79
CA SER A 167 -0.77 -5.17 -3.00
C SER A 167 0.66 -5.20 -3.55
N LEU A 168 0.99 -6.30 -4.23
CA LEU A 168 2.22 -6.48 -5.00
C LEU A 168 1.85 -6.87 -6.43
N THR A 169 2.38 -6.15 -7.40
CA THR A 169 2.26 -6.50 -8.82
C THR A 169 3.65 -6.62 -9.47
N ALA A 170 3.79 -7.58 -10.38
CA ALA A 170 4.96 -7.75 -11.20
C ALA A 170 4.51 -7.85 -12.67
N THR A 171 4.70 -6.77 -13.44
CA THR A 171 4.26 -6.65 -14.83
C THR A 171 5.46 -6.76 -15.76
N ALA A 172 5.42 -7.69 -16.73
CA ALA A 172 6.47 -7.82 -17.73
C ALA A 172 6.61 -6.51 -18.53
N THR A 173 7.82 -6.07 -18.77
CA THR A 173 8.09 -4.91 -19.62
C THR A 173 8.30 -5.36 -21.06
N SER A 174 7.74 -4.61 -22.01
CA SER A 174 7.90 -4.85 -23.44
C SER A 174 9.06 -4.06 -24.07
N GLY A 175 9.81 -3.29 -23.26
CA GLY A 175 10.90 -2.43 -23.72
C GLY A 175 12.24 -3.16 -23.82
N VAL A 176 13.03 -2.81 -24.81
CA VAL A 176 14.48 -3.06 -24.83
C VAL A 176 15.09 -1.93 -23.97
N TRP A 177 15.81 -2.30 -22.93
CA TRP A 177 16.53 -1.33 -22.07
C TRP A 177 17.98 -1.30 -22.59
N ASP A 178 18.38 -0.17 -23.12
CA ASP A 178 19.77 0.09 -23.53
C ASP A 178 20.64 0.42 -22.31
#